data_d0a9a1e4321b93e13b6cba3e3429ab50
#
_entry.id   d0a9a1e4321b93e13b6cba3e3429ab50
#
_cell.length_a   1.000
_cell.length_b   1.000
_cell.length_c   1.000
_cell.angle_alpha   90.00
_cell.angle_beta   90.00
_cell.angle_gamma   90.00
#
_symmetry.space_group_name_H-M   'P 1'
#
loop_
_entity.id
_entity.type
_entity.pdbx_description
1 polymer ?
#
loop_
_entity_poly.entity_id
_entity_poly.type
_entity_poly.pdbx_seq_one_letter_code
_entity_poly.pdbx_strand_id
1 'polypeptide(L)'
;MTSELQQKVEVLPNNPGVYQYYNSEGNLLYIGKAKNLKKRVSSYFNKIHDSHKTNVLVKQIADIKYIVVETEYDALLLENNLIKKHQPKYNILLKDDKTYPWIVIKHEDFPRVMVTRKPVKDGSIYFGPYASGTMMYTLLELIKELFKLRTCNLQLTRTNIEKHKFRLCLEHHIGNCKGPCEGLQTREDYD
;
A
#
# COMPACT_ATOMS: atom_id res chain seq x y z
N MET A 1 18.75 25.18 -17.25
CA MET A 1 17.56 25.46 -16.41
C MET A 1 17.12 26.87 -16.73
N THR A 2 15.84 27.08 -17.01
CA THR A 2 15.29 28.44 -17.26
C THR A 2 15.22 29.21 -15.94
N SER A 3 15.25 30.54 -15.98
CA SER A 3 15.17 31.42 -14.80
C SER A 3 13.89 31.14 -13.98
N GLU A 4 12.76 30.90 -14.65
CA GLU A 4 11.48 30.54 -13.98
C GLU A 4 11.51 29.20 -13.24
N LEU A 5 12.16 28.20 -13.85
CA LEU A 5 12.29 26.86 -13.21
C LEU A 5 13.18 26.94 -11.97
N GLN A 6 14.23 27.78 -12.02
CA GLN A 6 15.11 28.01 -10.89
C GLN A 6 14.37 28.66 -9.72
N GLN A 7 13.59 29.70 -9.96
CA GLN A 7 12.76 30.34 -8.95
C GLN A 7 11.77 29.33 -8.31
N LYS A 8 11.12 28.49 -9.11
CA LYS A 8 10.23 27.44 -8.61
C LYS A 8 10.94 26.47 -7.68
N VAL A 9 12.17 26.06 -8.00
CA VAL A 9 12.97 25.16 -7.13
C VAL A 9 13.37 25.83 -5.82
N GLU A 10 13.69 27.13 -5.84
CA GLU A 10 14.12 27.89 -4.66
C GLU A 10 13.00 28.06 -3.62
N VAL A 11 11.75 28.19 -4.07
CA VAL A 11 10.57 28.37 -3.18
C VAL A 11 9.95 27.06 -2.70
N LEU A 12 10.47 25.89 -3.12
CA LEU A 12 9.95 24.60 -2.66
C LEU A 12 10.06 24.46 -1.14
N PRO A 13 9.03 23.89 -0.48
CA PRO A 13 9.05 23.65 0.97
C PRO A 13 10.00 22.51 1.35
N ASN A 14 10.42 22.51 2.62
CA ASN A 14 11.26 21.44 3.20
C ASN A 14 10.44 20.23 3.70
N ASN A 15 9.16 20.20 3.47
CA ASN A 15 8.22 19.18 3.91
C ASN A 15 8.31 17.91 3.06
N PRO A 16 7.81 16.76 3.59
CA PRO A 16 7.56 15.57 2.79
C PRO A 16 6.53 15.85 1.70
N GLY A 17 6.64 15.16 0.58
CA GLY A 17 5.67 15.31 -0.50
C GLY A 17 6.02 14.57 -1.77
N VAL A 18 5.20 14.80 -2.79
CA VAL A 18 5.35 14.26 -4.13
C VAL A 18 5.58 15.40 -5.11
N TYR A 19 6.58 15.26 -5.96
CA TYR A 19 6.89 16.20 -7.05
C TYR A 19 6.61 15.55 -8.40
N GLN A 20 6.25 16.41 -9.38
CA GLN A 20 5.85 16.01 -10.71
C GLN A 20 6.60 16.90 -11.71
N TYR A 21 7.28 16.27 -12.67
CA TYR A 21 8.02 16.98 -13.73
C TYR A 21 7.24 16.98 -15.03
N TYR A 22 7.17 18.13 -15.66
CA TYR A 22 6.47 18.36 -16.92
C TYR A 22 7.43 18.91 -17.99
N ASN A 23 7.18 18.56 -19.25
CA ASN A 23 7.89 19.17 -20.38
C ASN A 23 7.24 20.49 -20.80
N SER A 24 7.81 21.14 -21.83
CA SER A 24 7.31 22.40 -22.40
C SER A 24 5.90 22.32 -23.01
N GLU A 25 5.46 21.12 -23.36
CA GLU A 25 4.12 20.85 -23.91
C GLU A 25 3.09 20.57 -22.80
N GLY A 26 3.50 20.58 -21.52
CA GLY A 26 2.64 20.25 -20.39
C GLY A 26 2.45 18.74 -20.15
N ASN A 27 3.20 17.86 -20.82
CA ASN A 27 3.12 16.43 -20.62
C ASN A 27 3.89 16.03 -19.35
N LEU A 28 3.28 15.16 -18.54
CA LEU A 28 3.87 14.64 -17.32
C LEU A 28 4.97 13.62 -17.66
N LEU A 29 6.19 13.93 -17.25
CA LEU A 29 7.38 13.11 -17.52
C LEU A 29 7.68 12.11 -16.39
N TYR A 30 7.61 12.58 -15.14
CA TYR A 30 8.05 11.83 -13.98
C TYR A 30 7.31 12.28 -12.72
N ILE A 31 7.06 11.33 -11.82
CA ILE A 31 6.55 11.55 -10.46
C ILE A 31 7.55 10.94 -9.49
N GLY A 32 7.84 11.63 -8.38
CA GLY A 32 8.71 11.11 -7.34
C GLY A 32 8.34 11.61 -5.96
N LYS A 33 8.57 10.76 -4.94
CA LYS A 33 8.44 11.14 -3.53
C LYS A 33 9.69 11.83 -2.99
N ALA A 34 9.50 12.62 -1.96
CA ALA A 34 10.58 13.23 -1.21
C ALA A 34 10.24 13.29 0.29
N LYS A 35 11.22 13.01 1.14
CA LYS A 35 11.18 13.36 2.57
C LYS A 35 11.35 14.87 2.78
N ASN A 36 12.04 15.52 1.86
CA ASN A 36 12.23 16.97 1.79
C ASN A 36 12.19 17.36 0.32
N LEU A 37 11.11 18.02 -0.10
CA LEU A 37 10.86 18.40 -1.49
C LEU A 37 11.99 19.27 -2.03
N LYS A 38 12.37 20.34 -1.32
CA LYS A 38 13.42 21.26 -1.75
C LYS A 38 14.75 20.56 -1.99
N LYS A 39 15.25 19.79 -0.99
CA LYS A 39 16.53 19.08 -1.11
C LYS A 39 16.51 18.07 -2.26
N ARG A 40 15.41 17.31 -2.38
CA ARG A 40 15.28 16.27 -3.39
C ARG A 40 15.22 16.83 -4.79
N VAL A 41 14.39 17.83 -5.04
CA VAL A 41 14.24 18.44 -6.35
C VAL A 41 15.50 19.19 -6.76
N SER A 42 16.10 19.98 -5.86
CA SER A 42 17.38 20.68 -6.15
C SER A 42 18.50 19.70 -6.55
N SER A 43 18.52 18.49 -5.98
CA SER A 43 19.54 17.48 -6.30
C SER A 43 19.52 17.01 -7.76
N TYR A 44 18.41 17.14 -8.47
CA TYR A 44 18.32 16.81 -9.90
C TYR A 44 19.04 17.84 -10.77
N PHE A 45 19.10 19.09 -10.32
CA PHE A 45 19.68 20.20 -11.11
C PHE A 45 21.13 20.52 -10.73
N ASN A 46 21.54 20.17 -9.50
CA ASN A 46 22.86 20.51 -8.94
C ASN A 46 23.88 19.39 -8.99
N LYS A 47 23.50 18.17 -9.45
CA LYS A 47 24.41 17.01 -9.52
C LYS A 47 24.53 16.51 -10.96
N ILE A 48 25.73 16.05 -11.28
CA ILE A 48 25.93 15.21 -12.46
C ILE A 48 25.37 13.83 -12.13
N HIS A 49 24.46 13.32 -12.97
CA HIS A 49 23.86 12.02 -12.77
C HIS A 49 24.59 10.96 -13.58
N ASP A 50 24.93 9.83 -12.94
CA ASP A 50 25.56 8.69 -13.60
C ASP A 50 24.61 8.00 -14.60
N SER A 51 23.29 8.12 -14.36
CA SER A 51 22.27 7.56 -15.23
C SER A 51 21.98 8.42 -16.45
N HIS A 52 22.25 7.89 -17.63
CA HIS A 52 21.89 8.53 -18.91
C HIS A 52 20.39 8.91 -18.96
N LYS A 53 19.52 8.03 -18.44
CA LYS A 53 18.06 8.26 -18.36
C LYS A 53 17.72 9.49 -17.53
N THR A 54 18.37 9.67 -16.38
CA THR A 54 18.14 10.84 -15.52
C THR A 54 18.61 12.12 -16.20
N ASN A 55 19.75 12.10 -16.90
CA ASN A 55 20.26 13.22 -17.66
C ASN A 55 19.31 13.64 -18.79
N VAL A 56 18.71 12.66 -19.49
CA VAL A 56 17.71 12.92 -20.54
C VAL A 56 16.42 13.49 -19.93
N LEU A 57 15.98 12.98 -18.79
CA LEU A 57 14.82 13.50 -18.07
C LEU A 57 15.05 14.96 -17.68
N VAL A 58 16.17 15.27 -17.01
CA VAL A 58 16.46 16.62 -16.49
C VAL A 58 16.49 17.67 -17.63
N LYS A 59 17.01 17.31 -18.80
CA LYS A 59 17.01 18.21 -19.99
C LYS A 59 15.61 18.54 -20.50
N GLN A 60 14.62 17.70 -20.24
CA GLN A 60 13.24 17.88 -20.73
C GLN A 60 12.34 18.57 -19.71
N ILE A 61 12.78 18.76 -18.46
CA ILE A 61 11.97 19.43 -17.43
C ILE A 61 11.81 20.91 -17.76
N ALA A 62 10.58 21.33 -17.97
CA ALA A 62 10.20 22.73 -18.18
C ALA A 62 9.37 23.28 -17.01
N ASP A 63 8.63 22.41 -16.29
CA ASP A 63 7.80 22.82 -15.16
C ASP A 63 7.80 21.77 -14.03
N ILE A 64 7.53 22.24 -12.81
CA ILE A 64 7.44 21.42 -11.60
C ILE A 64 6.14 21.74 -10.87
N LYS A 65 5.37 20.71 -10.53
CA LYS A 65 4.27 20.77 -9.56
C LYS A 65 4.61 19.90 -8.37
N TYR A 66 4.06 20.20 -7.21
CA TYR A 66 4.27 19.40 -6.01
C TYR A 66 3.03 19.37 -5.13
N ILE A 67 2.94 18.34 -4.29
CA ILE A 67 1.90 18.15 -3.28
C ILE A 67 2.62 17.88 -1.97
N VAL A 68 2.37 18.71 -0.96
CA VAL A 68 2.88 18.50 0.41
C VAL A 68 1.98 17.51 1.13
N VAL A 69 2.58 16.63 1.92
CA VAL A 69 1.88 15.68 2.80
C VAL A 69 2.51 15.71 4.19
N GLU A 70 1.86 15.09 5.17
CA GLU A 70 2.32 15.12 6.56
C GLU A 70 3.51 14.20 6.80
N THR A 71 3.53 13.00 6.20
CA THR A 71 4.56 11.99 6.43
C THR A 71 5.22 11.50 5.14
N GLU A 72 6.43 10.93 5.28
CA GLU A 72 7.09 10.23 4.16
C GLU A 72 6.28 9.01 3.68
N TYR A 73 5.52 8.40 4.58
CA TYR A 73 4.63 7.29 4.26
C TYR A 73 3.48 7.73 3.35
N ASP A 74 2.85 8.86 3.64
CA ASP A 74 1.82 9.44 2.78
C ASP A 74 2.37 9.82 1.41
N ALA A 75 3.61 10.36 1.37
CA ALA A 75 4.28 10.65 0.10
C ALA A 75 4.48 9.38 -0.73
N LEU A 76 4.83 8.25 -0.11
CA LEU A 76 5.02 6.96 -0.79
C LEU A 76 3.69 6.43 -1.37
N LEU A 77 2.60 6.50 -0.61
CA LEU A 77 1.28 6.07 -1.07
C LEU A 77 0.77 6.96 -2.21
N LEU A 78 0.94 8.28 -2.05
CA LEU A 78 0.51 9.25 -3.06
C LEU A 78 1.30 9.11 -4.36
N GLU A 79 2.64 8.94 -4.28
CA GLU A 79 3.50 8.68 -5.44
C GLU A 79 2.99 7.47 -6.23
N ASN A 80 2.77 6.34 -5.54
CA ASN A 80 2.31 5.10 -6.17
C ASN A 80 0.95 5.28 -6.85
N ASN A 81 -0.01 5.96 -6.19
CA ASN A 81 -1.33 6.21 -6.75
C ASN A 81 -1.26 7.12 -7.99
N LEU A 82 -0.47 8.19 -7.94
CA LEU A 82 -0.30 9.12 -9.05
C LEU A 82 0.42 8.45 -10.24
N ILE A 83 1.44 7.62 -9.99
CA ILE A 83 2.13 6.87 -11.06
C ILE A 83 1.17 5.91 -11.75
N LYS A 84 0.34 5.19 -10.99
CA LYS A 84 -0.66 4.28 -11.56
C LYS A 84 -1.73 4.99 -12.36
N LYS A 85 -2.19 6.16 -11.87
CA LYS A 85 -3.20 6.97 -12.55
C LYS A 85 -2.67 7.57 -13.86
N HIS A 86 -1.46 8.10 -13.85
CA HIS A 86 -0.93 8.92 -14.95
C HIS A 86 0.07 8.19 -15.86
N GLN A 87 0.63 7.05 -15.43
CA GLN A 87 1.58 6.23 -16.18
C GLN A 87 2.74 7.02 -16.83
N PRO A 88 3.50 7.88 -16.08
CA PRO A 88 4.48 8.78 -16.66
C PRO A 88 5.60 8.01 -17.38
N LYS A 89 6.15 8.61 -18.45
CA LYS A 89 7.14 7.97 -19.33
C LYS A 89 8.38 7.45 -18.57
N TYR A 90 8.87 8.21 -17.59
CA TYR A 90 10.12 7.92 -16.91
C TYR A 90 9.97 7.10 -15.60
N ASN A 91 8.74 6.79 -15.13
CA ASN A 91 8.51 5.90 -14.00
C ASN A 91 8.37 4.44 -14.48
N ILE A 92 9.49 3.71 -14.61
CA ILE A 92 9.46 2.35 -15.14
C ILE A 92 9.09 1.33 -14.06
N LEU A 93 9.68 1.43 -12.87
CA LEU A 93 9.58 0.41 -11.81
C LEU A 93 8.23 0.34 -11.09
N LEU A 94 7.48 1.44 -11.04
CA LEU A 94 6.18 1.51 -10.34
C LEU A 94 4.97 1.44 -11.29
N LYS A 95 5.19 1.14 -12.56
CA LYS A 95 4.12 0.88 -13.52
C LYS A 95 3.53 -0.53 -13.38
N ASP A 96 4.17 -1.41 -12.60
CA ASP A 96 3.66 -2.74 -12.30
C ASP A 96 2.33 -2.63 -11.53
N ASP A 97 1.39 -3.51 -11.89
CA ASP A 97 0.02 -3.55 -11.36
C ASP A 97 -0.07 -3.97 -9.88
N LYS A 98 1.08 -4.22 -9.24
CA LYS A 98 1.16 -4.60 -7.83
C LYS A 98 0.68 -3.46 -6.94
N THR A 99 -0.50 -3.63 -6.40
CA THR A 99 -1.04 -2.74 -5.35
C THR A 99 -0.43 -3.09 -4.00
N TYR A 100 -0.32 -2.12 -3.12
CA TYR A 100 0.02 -2.40 -1.72
C TYR A 100 -1.02 -3.33 -1.09
N PRO A 101 -0.59 -4.29 -0.24
CA PRO A 101 -1.50 -5.21 0.42
C PRO A 101 -2.29 -4.53 1.55
N TRP A 102 -3.43 -5.13 1.86
CA TRP A 102 -4.33 -4.76 2.95
C TRP A 102 -4.53 -5.96 3.86
N ILE A 103 -4.75 -5.75 5.14
CA ILE A 103 -5.35 -6.72 6.03
C ILE A 103 -6.86 -6.55 5.92
N VAL A 104 -7.59 -7.65 5.77
CA VAL A 104 -9.04 -7.66 5.69
C VAL A 104 -9.63 -8.55 6.76
N ILE A 105 -10.63 -8.05 7.49
CA ILE A 105 -11.55 -8.82 8.31
C ILE A 105 -12.76 -9.12 7.44
N LYS A 106 -12.97 -10.40 7.12
CA LYS A 106 -14.06 -10.81 6.22
C LYS A 106 -15.41 -10.71 6.89
N HIS A 107 -16.41 -10.22 6.13
CA HIS A 107 -17.80 -10.22 6.58
C HIS A 107 -18.43 -11.60 6.44
N GLU A 108 -18.27 -12.43 7.49
CA GLU A 108 -18.78 -13.80 7.60
C GLU A 108 -19.01 -14.18 9.08
N ASP A 109 -19.74 -15.25 9.36
CA ASP A 109 -20.15 -15.62 10.73
C ASP A 109 -18.98 -15.82 11.72
N PHE A 110 -17.86 -16.33 11.28
CA PHE A 110 -16.62 -16.39 12.04
C PHE A 110 -15.55 -15.70 11.20
N PRO A 111 -15.35 -14.37 11.37
CA PRO A 111 -14.53 -13.56 10.49
C PRO A 111 -13.09 -14.07 10.35
N ARG A 112 -12.63 -14.27 9.12
CA ARG A 112 -11.21 -14.53 8.86
C ARG A 112 -10.46 -13.23 8.72
N VAL A 113 -9.27 -13.20 9.26
CA VAL A 113 -8.32 -12.11 9.04
C VAL A 113 -7.24 -12.58 8.07
N MET A 114 -7.14 -11.90 6.93
CA MET A 114 -6.26 -12.32 5.84
C MET A 114 -5.70 -11.13 5.06
N VAL A 115 -4.73 -11.39 4.17
CA VAL A 115 -4.16 -10.38 3.28
C VAL A 115 -4.88 -10.38 1.95
N THR A 116 -5.15 -9.18 1.44
CA THR A 116 -5.64 -8.99 0.07
C THR A 116 -4.95 -7.81 -0.60
N ARG A 117 -4.86 -7.81 -1.92
CA ARG A 117 -4.41 -6.65 -2.71
C ARG A 117 -5.56 -5.96 -3.44
N LYS A 118 -6.76 -6.54 -3.36
CA LYS A 118 -7.95 -6.03 -4.04
C LYS A 118 -9.05 -5.84 -2.99
N PRO A 119 -9.20 -4.65 -2.39
CA PRO A 119 -10.34 -4.37 -1.53
C PRO A 119 -11.63 -4.40 -2.37
N VAL A 120 -12.67 -5.01 -1.83
CA VAL A 120 -13.98 -5.19 -2.47
C VAL A 120 -15.06 -4.63 -1.53
N LYS A 121 -16.11 -4.05 -2.08
CA LYS A 121 -17.26 -3.57 -1.31
C LYS A 121 -18.21 -4.74 -1.01
N ASP A 122 -17.83 -5.61 -0.08
CA ASP A 122 -18.58 -6.80 0.34
C ASP A 122 -18.97 -6.78 1.83
N GLY A 123 -18.88 -5.62 2.48
CA GLY A 123 -19.12 -5.49 3.93
C GLY A 123 -17.90 -5.84 4.80
N SER A 124 -16.82 -6.36 4.22
CA SER A 124 -15.56 -6.62 4.92
C SER A 124 -14.86 -5.33 5.35
N ILE A 125 -14.11 -5.38 6.46
CA ILE A 125 -13.34 -4.24 6.97
C ILE A 125 -11.89 -4.35 6.49
N TYR A 126 -11.35 -3.26 5.97
CA TYR A 126 -10.01 -3.21 5.40
C TYR A 126 -9.11 -2.25 6.17
N PHE A 127 -7.90 -2.71 6.52
CA PHE A 127 -6.84 -1.92 7.14
C PHE A 127 -5.65 -1.82 6.20
N GLY A 128 -5.13 -0.62 6.02
CA GLY A 128 -4.02 -0.36 5.10
C GLY A 128 -4.28 0.81 4.16
N PRO A 129 -3.57 0.90 3.05
CA PRO A 129 -2.60 -0.08 2.52
C PRO A 129 -1.27 -0.09 3.27
N TYR A 130 -0.60 -1.27 3.33
CA TYR A 130 0.71 -1.42 3.99
C TYR A 130 1.84 -1.32 2.96
N ALA A 131 2.78 -0.40 3.17
CA ALA A 131 3.95 -0.25 2.31
C ALA A 131 5.01 -1.34 2.53
N SER A 132 5.08 -1.89 3.75
CA SER A 132 5.98 -3.01 4.10
C SER A 132 5.20 -4.32 4.23
N GLY A 133 5.42 -5.24 3.31
CA GLY A 133 4.83 -6.59 3.37
C GLY A 133 5.30 -7.36 4.61
N THR A 134 6.59 -7.30 4.93
CA THR A 134 7.14 -7.97 6.11
C THR A 134 6.46 -7.53 7.40
N MET A 135 6.38 -6.22 7.64
CA MET A 135 5.72 -5.67 8.83
C MET A 135 4.24 -6.09 8.91
N MET A 136 3.54 -6.07 7.78
CA MET A 136 2.15 -6.48 7.70
C MET A 136 1.96 -7.97 8.05
N TYR A 137 2.83 -8.86 7.51
CA TYR A 137 2.74 -10.29 7.83
C TYR A 137 3.08 -10.57 9.29
N THR A 138 4.09 -9.92 9.87
CA THR A 138 4.41 -10.04 11.30
C THR A 138 3.22 -9.62 12.17
N LEU A 139 2.56 -8.51 11.83
CA LEU A 139 1.35 -8.06 12.51
C LEU A 139 0.21 -9.08 12.39
N LEU A 140 0.00 -9.63 11.19
CA LEU A 140 -1.06 -10.63 10.97
C LEU A 140 -0.80 -11.93 11.73
N GLU A 141 0.43 -12.39 11.80
CA GLU A 141 0.82 -13.57 12.58
C GLU A 141 0.58 -13.33 14.07
N LEU A 142 0.98 -12.19 14.62
CA LEU A 142 0.72 -11.82 16.00
C LEU A 142 -0.79 -11.80 16.32
N ILE A 143 -1.60 -11.20 15.45
CA ILE A 143 -3.06 -11.16 15.62
C ILE A 143 -3.63 -12.59 15.64
N LYS A 144 -3.22 -13.45 14.72
CA LYS A 144 -3.70 -14.85 14.69
C LYS A 144 -3.30 -15.64 15.91
N GLU A 145 -2.08 -15.45 16.42
CA GLU A 145 -1.58 -16.11 17.61
C GLU A 145 -2.34 -15.66 18.87
N LEU A 146 -2.56 -14.36 19.04
CA LEU A 146 -3.25 -13.81 20.22
C LEU A 146 -4.73 -14.20 20.25
N PHE A 147 -5.43 -14.13 19.15
CA PHE A 147 -6.87 -14.33 19.06
C PHE A 147 -7.28 -15.75 18.65
N LYS A 148 -6.31 -16.62 18.31
CA LYS A 148 -6.56 -18.00 17.86
C LYS A 148 -7.55 -18.07 16.69
N LEU A 149 -7.41 -17.14 15.74
CA LEU A 149 -8.34 -16.98 14.63
C LEU A 149 -8.25 -18.15 13.64
N ARG A 150 -9.40 -18.55 13.12
CA ARG A 150 -9.44 -19.59 12.09
C ARG A 150 -8.74 -19.13 10.79
N THR A 151 -8.08 -20.07 10.13
CA THR A 151 -7.42 -19.85 8.83
C THR A 151 -8.09 -20.61 7.68
N CYS A 152 -8.99 -21.56 8.01
CA CYS A 152 -9.67 -22.43 7.05
C CYS A 152 -10.68 -21.68 6.15
N ASN A 153 -10.91 -22.23 4.94
CA ASN A 153 -11.87 -21.66 3.98
C ASN A 153 -13.28 -22.26 4.09
N LEU A 154 -13.59 -22.91 5.21
CA LEU A 154 -14.91 -23.53 5.43
C LEU A 154 -15.99 -22.47 5.57
N GLN A 155 -17.18 -22.73 5.03
CA GLN A 155 -18.36 -21.89 5.22
C GLN A 155 -19.02 -22.27 6.54
N LEU A 156 -18.65 -21.59 7.63
CA LEU A 156 -19.12 -21.85 8.99
C LEU A 156 -20.47 -21.16 9.25
N THR A 157 -21.48 -21.52 8.45
CA THR A 157 -22.85 -21.13 8.75
C THR A 157 -23.41 -21.96 9.89
N ARG A 158 -24.33 -21.39 10.67
CA ARG A 158 -25.02 -22.10 11.76
C ARG A 158 -25.53 -23.49 11.35
N THR A 159 -26.20 -23.57 10.19
CA THR A 159 -26.72 -24.82 9.62
C THR A 159 -25.63 -25.87 9.33
N ASN A 160 -24.46 -25.43 8.83
CA ASN A 160 -23.36 -26.36 8.52
C ASN A 160 -22.70 -26.90 9.79
N ILE A 161 -22.61 -26.10 10.84
CA ILE A 161 -22.08 -26.50 12.15
C ILE A 161 -23.04 -27.45 12.82
N GLU A 162 -24.33 -27.14 12.91
CA GLU A 162 -25.37 -27.99 13.52
C GLU A 162 -25.49 -29.37 12.83
N LYS A 163 -25.22 -29.44 11.53
CA LYS A 163 -25.17 -30.69 10.76
C LYS A 163 -23.84 -31.45 10.87
N HIS A 164 -22.92 -31.04 11.72
CA HIS A 164 -21.59 -31.64 11.88
C HIS A 164 -20.88 -31.92 10.54
N LYS A 165 -20.98 -30.93 9.61
CA LYS A 165 -20.46 -31.07 8.23
C LYS A 165 -18.94 -31.10 8.17
N PHE A 166 -18.26 -30.60 9.17
CA PHE A 166 -16.81 -30.43 9.23
C PHE A 166 -16.21 -31.27 10.36
N ARG A 167 -14.89 -31.45 10.30
CA ARG A 167 -14.10 -32.08 11.37
C ARG A 167 -13.00 -31.13 11.81
N LEU A 168 -12.54 -31.31 13.05
CA LEU A 168 -11.39 -30.60 13.60
C LEU A 168 -10.15 -30.82 12.72
N CYS A 169 -9.44 -29.77 12.42
CA CYS A 169 -8.23 -29.82 11.60
C CYS A 169 -6.97 -29.69 12.46
N LEU A 170 -5.80 -29.81 11.81
CA LEU A 170 -4.50 -29.69 12.49
C LEU A 170 -4.37 -28.40 13.30
N GLU A 171 -4.85 -27.26 12.77
CA GLU A 171 -4.78 -25.95 13.45
C GLU A 171 -5.46 -25.97 14.83
N HIS A 172 -6.55 -26.74 14.99
CA HIS A 172 -7.19 -26.93 16.28
C HIS A 172 -6.31 -27.78 17.21
N HIS A 173 -5.78 -28.90 16.72
CA HIS A 173 -4.97 -29.82 17.52
C HIS A 173 -3.66 -29.21 18.04
N ILE A 174 -3.07 -28.29 17.29
CA ILE A 174 -1.86 -27.53 17.70
C ILE A 174 -2.17 -26.23 18.45
N GLY A 175 -3.45 -25.95 18.75
CA GLY A 175 -3.88 -24.83 19.58
C GLY A 175 -3.92 -23.48 18.87
N ASN A 176 -3.88 -23.42 17.54
CA ASN A 176 -3.98 -22.20 16.75
C ASN A 176 -5.42 -21.78 16.45
N CYS A 177 -6.40 -22.65 16.69
CA CYS A 177 -7.81 -22.40 16.45
C CYS A 177 -8.65 -23.07 17.54
N LYS A 178 -9.72 -22.44 18.02
CA LYS A 178 -10.59 -22.94 19.05
C LYS A 178 -11.71 -23.92 18.57
N GLY A 179 -11.73 -24.24 17.26
CA GLY A 179 -12.64 -25.23 16.69
C GLY A 179 -14.08 -24.75 16.46
N PRO A 180 -14.35 -23.56 15.96
CA PRO A 180 -15.71 -23.08 15.67
C PRO A 180 -16.45 -23.95 14.63
N CYS A 181 -15.73 -24.70 13.80
CA CYS A 181 -16.32 -25.60 12.81
C CYS A 181 -17.09 -26.78 13.37
N GLU A 182 -16.81 -27.21 14.61
CA GLU A 182 -17.50 -28.25 15.37
C GLU A 182 -18.31 -27.69 16.55
N GLY A 183 -18.48 -26.35 16.59
CA GLY A 183 -19.24 -25.69 17.65
C GLY A 183 -18.51 -25.58 18.99
N LEU A 184 -17.20 -25.84 19.05
CA LEU A 184 -16.41 -25.75 20.29
C LEU A 184 -16.14 -24.29 20.71
N GLN A 185 -16.40 -23.33 19.83
CA GLN A 185 -16.36 -21.90 20.09
C GLN A 185 -17.65 -21.29 19.58
N THR A 186 -18.33 -20.51 20.42
CA THR A 186 -19.52 -19.76 20.02
C THR A 186 -19.12 -18.53 19.21
N ARG A 187 -20.12 -17.91 18.57
CA ARG A 187 -19.88 -16.67 17.83
C ARG A 187 -19.55 -15.53 18.78
N GLU A 188 -20.23 -15.46 19.92
CA GLU A 188 -20.00 -14.44 20.96
C GLU A 188 -18.57 -14.51 21.53
N ASP A 189 -18.01 -15.73 21.62
CA ASP A 189 -16.62 -15.92 22.08
C ASP A 189 -15.58 -15.64 20.98
N TYR A 190 -16.01 -15.57 19.72
CA TYR A 190 -15.13 -15.35 18.58
C TYR A 190 -15.01 -13.87 18.22
N ASP A 191 -16.12 -13.08 18.31
CA ASP A 191 -16.21 -11.66 17.99
C ASP A 191 -15.65 -10.78 19.12
#